data_eca991a545e8b90335e6444cfb233514
#
_entry.id   eca991a545e8b90335e6444cfb233514
#
_cell.length_a   1.000
_cell.length_b   1.000
_cell.length_c   1.000
_cell.angle_alpha   90.00
_cell.angle_beta   90.00
_cell.angle_gamma   90.00
#
_symmetry.space_group_name_H-M   'P 1'
#
loop_
_entity.id
_entity.type
_entity.pdbx_description
1 polymer ?
#
loop_
_entity_poly.entity_id
_entity_poly.type
_entity_poly.pdbx_seq_one_letter_code
_entity_poly.pdbx_strand_id
1 'polypeptide(L)'
;MNYYLAIDLKSFYASVECVERHLDPLDINLVVADTSRSSKTICLAVTPALKSFGIGGRPRLFMVEEQVAKMNQQRQKLAPNHRFANHSVSLKELTKNIYLKLDYMVVPPRMQLYIDYSARIYQIYLKYVAPEDIHVYSIDEVFMDVTPYLHQYQDNPHILAETIVKDIVQTTGITATVGIGTNLYLAKVAMDILAKKAPADEHGVRIAFLDEERYQQQLWHHQPLTDFWRIGHGISQRLAKLGLYTMADIAKCALAKDDQALNAKRLFKEFGIQAELLIDHAFGIETCTMAAIKNYQAKNHSISSSQVLFRAYEIGETYLIMKEMVDKLSAQLVKEQLVTTHLSLSLRYQAMGKEIQMPKGAKGTIALPCATQSSQQLVRAASQLFSQIIQPNVYIRRVSVQFHEVFPKSQEQAAQQLSLFVNDSLEAYEDGQTEKLAREERLTTALLDVCLRYGDNAVLKASSLLDYSTARMRNDQIGGHKK
;
A
#
# COMPACT_ATOMS: atom_id res chain seq x y z
N MET A 1 -15.62 -20.98 -20.17
CA MET A 1 -15.05 -19.62 -20.08
C MET A 1 -14.93 -19.30 -18.60
N ASN A 2 -13.80 -18.79 -18.15
CA ASN A 2 -13.63 -18.44 -16.73
C ASN A 2 -14.14 -17.02 -16.51
N TYR A 3 -14.63 -16.75 -15.30
CA TYR A 3 -15.07 -15.43 -14.88
C TYR A 3 -14.48 -15.03 -13.53
N TYR A 4 -13.89 -13.85 -13.51
CA TYR A 4 -13.29 -13.25 -12.32
C TYR A 4 -13.96 -11.93 -11.99
N LEU A 5 -14.14 -11.66 -10.71
CA LEU A 5 -14.55 -10.35 -10.21
C LEU A 5 -13.35 -9.65 -9.58
N ALA A 6 -13.22 -8.35 -9.85
CA ALA A 6 -12.43 -7.42 -9.06
C ALA A 6 -13.39 -6.43 -8.39
N ILE A 7 -13.35 -6.32 -7.07
CA ILE A 7 -14.25 -5.45 -6.30
C ILE A 7 -13.41 -4.45 -5.52
N ASP A 8 -13.72 -3.15 -5.65
CA ASP A 8 -13.09 -2.02 -4.95
C ASP A 8 -14.15 -1.25 -4.16
N LEU A 9 -13.98 -1.17 -2.84
CA LEU A 9 -14.85 -0.43 -1.93
C LEU A 9 -14.63 1.08 -2.10
N LYS A 10 -15.67 1.77 -2.51
CA LYS A 10 -15.57 3.17 -2.95
C LYS A 10 -15.16 4.12 -1.86
N SER A 11 -13.96 4.73 -2.00
CA SER A 11 -13.41 5.68 -1.03
C SER A 11 -13.40 5.13 0.40
N PHE A 12 -13.04 3.88 0.59
CA PHE A 12 -13.31 3.02 1.74
C PHE A 12 -13.20 3.73 3.09
N TYR A 13 -12.05 4.29 3.45
CA TYR A 13 -11.87 4.93 4.76
C TYR A 13 -12.83 6.11 4.98
N ALA A 14 -13.06 6.92 3.94
CA ALA A 14 -13.99 8.05 4.04
C ALA A 14 -15.45 7.57 4.14
N SER A 15 -15.79 6.49 3.45
CA SER A 15 -17.12 5.87 3.53
C SER A 15 -17.38 5.29 4.90
N VAL A 16 -16.40 4.57 5.50
CA VAL A 16 -16.50 4.08 6.88
C VAL A 16 -16.73 5.25 7.85
N GLU A 17 -15.97 6.35 7.71
CA GLU A 17 -16.13 7.50 8.59
C GLU A 17 -17.49 8.20 8.45
N CYS A 18 -18.07 8.20 7.25
CA CYS A 18 -19.44 8.69 7.04
C CYS A 18 -20.48 7.78 7.72
N VAL A 19 -20.41 6.47 7.43
CA VAL A 19 -21.37 5.49 7.97
C VAL A 19 -21.37 5.49 9.50
N GLU A 20 -20.23 5.53 10.14
CA GLU A 20 -20.07 5.62 11.61
C GLU A 20 -20.70 6.89 12.22
N ARG A 21 -20.90 7.91 11.40
CA ARG A 21 -21.55 9.17 11.80
C ARG A 21 -22.99 9.27 11.32
N HIS A 22 -23.54 8.19 10.76
CA HIS A 22 -24.87 8.15 10.16
C HIS A 22 -25.05 9.17 9.02
N LEU A 23 -23.97 9.37 8.23
CA LEU A 23 -23.92 10.26 7.08
C LEU A 23 -23.84 9.45 5.79
N ASP A 24 -24.43 9.97 4.70
CA ASP A 24 -24.35 9.36 3.36
C ASP A 24 -22.98 9.63 2.72
N PRO A 25 -22.13 8.59 2.46
CA PRO A 25 -20.82 8.77 1.83
C PRO A 25 -20.90 9.37 0.42
N LEU A 26 -22.02 9.24 -0.28
CA LEU A 26 -22.24 9.77 -1.62
C LEU A 26 -22.66 11.25 -1.61
N ASP A 27 -23.09 11.78 -0.47
CA ASP A 27 -23.55 13.15 -0.34
C ASP A 27 -22.58 14.06 0.45
N ILE A 28 -21.94 13.53 1.48
CA ILE A 28 -21.15 14.36 2.41
C ILE A 28 -19.71 14.56 1.92
N ASN A 29 -19.26 15.81 1.95
CA ASN A 29 -17.88 16.19 1.68
C ASN A 29 -17.01 15.93 2.91
N LEU A 30 -16.14 14.92 2.84
CA LEU A 30 -15.29 14.52 3.95
C LEU A 30 -13.92 14.05 3.45
N VAL A 31 -12.87 14.38 4.20
CA VAL A 31 -11.51 13.84 4.04
C VAL A 31 -11.04 13.18 5.33
N VAL A 32 -10.32 12.06 5.17
CA VAL A 32 -9.62 11.39 6.28
C VAL A 32 -8.17 11.86 6.28
N ALA A 33 -7.80 12.67 7.27
CA ALA A 33 -6.46 13.24 7.39
C ALA A 33 -6.06 13.47 8.85
N ASP A 34 -4.78 13.22 9.17
CA ASP A 34 -4.22 13.51 10.50
C ASP A 34 -3.74 14.97 10.57
N THR A 35 -4.59 15.85 11.07
CA THR A 35 -4.31 17.29 11.24
C THR A 35 -3.26 17.59 12.31
N SER A 36 -2.98 16.63 13.22
CA SER A 36 -1.96 16.82 14.27
C SER A 36 -0.55 16.90 13.69
N ARG A 37 -0.34 16.52 12.44
CA ARG A 37 0.99 16.54 11.78
C ARG A 37 1.28 17.88 11.11
N SER A 38 0.58 18.22 10.06
CA SER A 38 0.66 19.51 9.35
C SER A 38 -0.31 19.51 8.16
N SER A 39 -0.58 20.65 7.54
CA SER A 39 -1.34 20.75 6.28
C SER A 39 -0.70 19.99 5.09
N LYS A 40 0.58 19.60 5.20
CA LYS A 40 1.27 18.75 4.20
C LYS A 40 0.97 17.26 4.37
N THR A 41 0.15 16.87 5.37
CA THR A 41 -0.27 15.47 5.54
C THR A 41 -1.00 14.95 4.30
N ILE A 42 -0.84 13.67 4.01
CA ILE A 42 -1.58 13.02 2.91
C ILE A 42 -2.95 12.63 3.45
N CYS A 43 -4.00 13.00 2.73
CA CYS A 43 -5.33 12.48 2.97
C CYS A 43 -5.39 11.01 2.60
N LEU A 44 -5.82 10.15 3.51
CA LEU A 44 -5.94 8.71 3.26
C LEU A 44 -7.07 8.39 2.31
N ALA A 45 -8.18 9.12 2.44
CA ALA A 45 -9.34 9.00 1.56
C ALA A 45 -10.09 10.34 1.48
N VAL A 46 -10.85 10.48 0.40
CA VAL A 46 -11.73 11.58 0.10
C VAL A 46 -13.07 10.99 -0.35
N THR A 47 -14.19 11.50 0.15
CA THR A 47 -15.52 11.01 -0.24
C THR A 47 -15.80 11.23 -1.74
N PRO A 48 -16.67 10.41 -2.35
CA PRO A 48 -17.10 10.59 -3.73
C PRO A 48 -17.70 11.99 -3.99
N ALA A 49 -18.47 12.50 -3.05
CA ALA A 49 -19.05 13.84 -3.11
C ALA A 49 -17.97 14.93 -3.27
N LEU A 50 -16.94 14.89 -2.42
CA LEU A 50 -15.88 15.89 -2.49
C LEU A 50 -14.96 15.69 -3.72
N LYS A 51 -14.79 14.45 -4.21
CA LYS A 51 -14.08 14.17 -5.46
C LYS A 51 -14.76 14.80 -6.68
N SER A 52 -16.09 14.95 -6.66
CA SER A 52 -16.82 15.60 -7.77
C SER A 52 -16.44 17.06 -8.01
N PHE A 53 -15.82 17.70 -7.02
CA PHE A 53 -15.24 19.06 -7.13
C PHE A 53 -13.80 19.08 -7.67
N GLY A 54 -13.32 17.98 -8.27
CA GLY A 54 -11.99 17.88 -8.88
C GLY A 54 -10.86 17.59 -7.89
N ILE A 55 -11.18 17.11 -6.69
CA ILE A 55 -10.20 16.70 -5.68
C ILE A 55 -9.77 15.26 -5.91
N GLY A 56 -8.47 15.00 -5.94
CA GLY A 56 -7.92 13.67 -6.14
C GLY A 56 -8.22 12.71 -4.99
N GLY A 57 -7.97 11.41 -5.20
CA GLY A 57 -8.25 10.38 -4.18
C GLY A 57 -7.35 10.44 -2.94
N ARG A 58 -6.09 10.84 -3.09
CA ARG A 58 -5.08 10.90 -2.01
C ARG A 58 -4.25 12.17 -2.09
N PRO A 59 -4.87 13.37 -2.04
CA PRO A 59 -4.16 14.64 -2.10
C PRO A 59 -3.44 14.93 -0.77
N ARG A 60 -2.60 15.94 -0.74
CA ARG A 60 -2.19 16.58 0.53
C ARG A 60 -3.30 17.48 1.02
N LEU A 61 -3.44 17.64 2.33
CA LEU A 61 -4.53 18.42 2.91
C LEU A 61 -4.55 19.88 2.39
N PHE A 62 -3.40 20.54 2.26
CA PHE A 62 -3.33 21.89 1.69
C PHE A 62 -3.85 21.96 0.24
N MET A 63 -3.69 20.90 -0.56
CA MET A 63 -4.23 20.85 -1.94
C MET A 63 -5.76 20.75 -1.93
N VAL A 64 -6.34 20.13 -0.91
CA VAL A 64 -7.80 20.12 -0.71
C VAL A 64 -8.28 21.55 -0.39
N GLU A 65 -7.59 22.23 0.54
CA GLU A 65 -7.85 23.61 0.93
C GLU A 65 -7.81 24.55 -0.29
N GLU A 66 -6.75 24.47 -1.09
CA GLU A 66 -6.59 25.27 -2.32
C GLU A 66 -7.70 25.01 -3.34
N GLN A 67 -8.04 23.73 -3.58
CA GLN A 67 -9.09 23.38 -4.54
C GLN A 67 -10.47 23.82 -4.06
N VAL A 68 -10.79 23.65 -2.78
CA VAL A 68 -12.05 24.15 -2.18
C VAL A 68 -12.12 25.67 -2.26
N ALA A 69 -11.03 26.38 -1.97
CA ALA A 69 -10.98 27.83 -2.13
C ALA A 69 -11.23 28.27 -3.57
N LYS A 70 -10.61 27.60 -4.55
CA LYS A 70 -10.84 27.85 -5.98
C LYS A 70 -12.30 27.61 -6.39
N MET A 71 -12.89 26.51 -5.95
CA MET A 71 -14.30 26.21 -6.21
C MET A 71 -15.22 27.26 -5.57
N ASN A 72 -14.92 27.70 -4.35
CA ASN A 72 -15.69 28.76 -3.68
C ASN A 72 -15.57 30.11 -4.40
N GLN A 73 -14.42 30.46 -4.94
CA GLN A 73 -14.28 31.65 -5.79
C GLN A 73 -15.18 31.59 -7.03
N GLN A 74 -15.26 30.43 -7.67
CA GLN A 74 -16.15 30.23 -8.83
C GLN A 74 -17.63 30.33 -8.42
N ARG A 75 -18.03 29.65 -7.33
CA ARG A 75 -19.40 29.68 -6.81
C ARG A 75 -19.81 31.10 -6.38
N GLN A 76 -18.90 31.86 -5.74
CA GLN A 76 -19.15 33.21 -5.31
C GLN A 76 -19.43 34.18 -6.48
N LYS A 77 -18.74 34.00 -7.62
CA LYS A 77 -19.03 34.79 -8.84
C LYS A 77 -20.43 34.55 -9.40
N LEU A 78 -20.96 33.32 -9.20
CA LEU A 78 -22.28 32.93 -9.64
C LEU A 78 -23.39 33.25 -8.61
N ALA A 79 -23.00 33.41 -7.34
CA ALA A 79 -23.94 33.75 -6.27
C ALA A 79 -24.46 35.19 -6.41
N PRO A 80 -25.76 35.44 -6.22
CA PRO A 80 -26.31 36.77 -6.23
C PRO A 80 -25.61 37.70 -5.23
N ASN A 81 -25.34 38.96 -5.65
CA ASN A 81 -24.56 39.94 -4.91
C ASN A 81 -23.13 39.44 -4.52
N HIS A 82 -22.61 38.39 -5.17
CA HIS A 82 -21.31 37.78 -4.89
C HIS A 82 -21.07 37.43 -3.41
N ARG A 83 -22.14 37.05 -2.69
CA ARG A 83 -22.07 36.70 -1.26
C ARG A 83 -22.72 35.34 -1.00
N PHE A 84 -22.12 34.57 -0.09
CA PHE A 84 -22.74 33.36 0.44
C PHE A 84 -23.66 33.69 1.61
N ALA A 85 -24.81 33.01 1.67
CA ALA A 85 -25.73 33.09 2.79
C ALA A 85 -25.32 32.18 3.95
N ASN A 86 -24.74 31.02 3.63
CA ASN A 86 -24.30 30.00 4.59
C ASN A 86 -23.27 29.07 3.92
N HIS A 87 -22.89 27.98 4.60
CA HIS A 87 -22.04 26.92 4.07
C HIS A 87 -22.74 25.55 4.19
N SER A 88 -22.30 24.57 3.38
CA SER A 88 -22.78 23.21 3.48
C SER A 88 -21.69 22.21 3.13
N VAL A 89 -21.74 21.04 3.77
CA VAL A 89 -20.94 19.86 3.46
C VAL A 89 -21.70 18.86 2.59
N SER A 90 -22.99 19.07 2.30
CA SER A 90 -23.82 18.20 1.47
C SER A 90 -23.72 18.58 -0.01
N LEU A 91 -23.34 17.62 -0.84
CA LEU A 91 -23.33 17.78 -2.30
C LEU A 91 -24.73 18.09 -2.84
N LYS A 92 -25.76 17.42 -2.32
CA LYS A 92 -27.17 17.63 -2.72
C LYS A 92 -27.62 19.06 -2.45
N GLU A 93 -27.28 19.62 -1.26
CA GLU A 93 -27.60 21.01 -0.95
C GLU A 93 -26.79 21.99 -1.79
N LEU A 94 -25.50 21.75 -1.95
CA LEU A 94 -24.61 22.59 -2.76
C LEU A 94 -25.01 22.62 -4.24
N THR A 95 -25.57 21.53 -4.76
CA THR A 95 -26.06 21.45 -6.13
C THR A 95 -27.36 22.22 -6.32
N LYS A 96 -28.26 22.19 -5.31
CA LYS A 96 -29.56 22.87 -5.35
C LYS A 96 -29.44 24.37 -5.05
N ASN A 97 -28.43 24.79 -4.30
CA ASN A 97 -28.33 26.15 -3.80
C ASN A 97 -26.93 26.74 -3.98
N ILE A 98 -26.79 27.66 -4.93
CA ILE A 98 -25.54 28.35 -5.25
C ILE A 98 -25.13 29.37 -4.16
N TYR A 99 -26.06 29.79 -3.28
CA TYR A 99 -25.74 30.69 -2.13
C TYR A 99 -24.96 30.00 -1.01
N LEU A 100 -24.78 28.68 -1.09
CA LEU A 100 -24.03 27.93 -0.07
C LEU A 100 -22.56 27.85 -0.47
N LYS A 101 -21.70 28.21 0.47
CA LYS A 101 -20.26 28.01 0.37
C LYS A 101 -19.98 26.50 0.49
N LEU A 102 -19.13 25.95 -0.39
CA LEU A 102 -18.61 24.59 -0.26
C LEU A 102 -17.75 24.49 1.00
N ASP A 103 -18.13 23.57 1.87
CA ASP A 103 -17.37 23.18 3.05
C ASP A 103 -17.17 21.67 3.10
N TYR A 104 -16.27 21.19 3.96
CA TYR A 104 -15.97 19.78 4.11
C TYR A 104 -15.51 19.43 5.53
N MET A 105 -15.70 18.19 5.92
CA MET A 105 -15.25 17.65 7.20
C MET A 105 -13.84 17.09 7.09
N VAL A 106 -12.99 17.33 8.10
CA VAL A 106 -11.69 16.66 8.25
C VAL A 106 -11.74 15.78 9.47
N VAL A 107 -11.52 14.49 9.29
CA VAL A 107 -11.56 13.49 10.36
C VAL A 107 -10.23 12.74 10.49
N PRO A 108 -9.76 12.44 11.72
CA PRO A 108 -8.55 11.68 11.91
C PRO A 108 -8.77 10.22 11.48
N PRO A 109 -7.70 9.53 11.01
CA PRO A 109 -7.78 8.11 10.67
C PRO A 109 -7.98 7.25 11.92
N ARG A 110 -8.74 6.15 11.77
CA ARG A 110 -8.98 5.10 12.76
C ARG A 110 -8.68 3.74 12.12
N MET A 111 -7.40 3.40 12.01
CA MET A 111 -6.98 2.25 11.19
C MET A 111 -7.55 0.92 11.66
N GLN A 112 -7.68 0.69 12.97
CA GLN A 112 -8.28 -0.53 13.49
C GLN A 112 -9.73 -0.68 13.05
N LEU A 113 -10.51 0.39 13.11
CA LEU A 113 -11.90 0.39 12.65
C LEU A 113 -12.00 0.00 11.16
N TYR A 114 -11.09 0.49 10.33
CA TYR A 114 -11.09 0.15 8.90
C TYR A 114 -10.75 -1.32 8.67
N ILE A 115 -9.83 -1.89 9.46
CA ILE A 115 -9.53 -3.32 9.42
C ILE A 115 -10.76 -4.15 9.84
N ASP A 116 -11.47 -3.72 10.88
CA ASP A 116 -12.68 -4.41 11.37
C ASP A 116 -13.79 -4.38 10.31
N TYR A 117 -13.99 -3.24 9.63
CA TYR A 117 -14.94 -3.15 8.51
C TYR A 117 -14.52 -4.03 7.32
N SER A 118 -13.24 -4.03 6.96
CA SER A 118 -12.72 -4.90 5.90
C SER A 118 -12.94 -6.39 6.23
N ALA A 119 -12.66 -6.80 7.47
CA ALA A 119 -12.91 -8.16 7.94
C ALA A 119 -14.40 -8.51 7.90
N ARG A 120 -15.30 -7.59 8.31
CA ARG A 120 -16.75 -7.78 8.24
C ARG A 120 -17.23 -7.94 6.80
N ILE A 121 -16.69 -7.15 5.85
CA ILE A 121 -17.02 -7.28 4.42
C ILE A 121 -16.48 -8.59 3.86
N TYR A 122 -15.29 -9.03 4.28
CA TYR A 122 -14.76 -10.34 3.90
C TYR A 122 -15.68 -11.49 4.32
N GLN A 123 -16.31 -11.42 5.49
CA GLN A 123 -17.33 -12.40 5.90
C GLN A 123 -18.56 -12.41 4.99
N ILE A 124 -18.89 -11.26 4.36
CA ILE A 124 -19.97 -11.22 3.37
C ILE A 124 -19.53 -11.98 2.11
N TYR A 125 -18.28 -11.77 1.61
CA TYR A 125 -17.79 -12.51 0.46
C TYR A 125 -17.84 -14.02 0.65
N LEU A 126 -17.53 -14.51 1.86
CA LEU A 126 -17.55 -15.94 2.20
C LEU A 126 -18.95 -16.59 2.17
N LYS A 127 -20.04 -15.81 2.10
CA LYS A 127 -21.38 -16.35 1.87
C LYS A 127 -21.58 -16.84 0.43
N TYR A 128 -20.78 -16.34 -0.51
CA TYR A 128 -20.95 -16.50 -1.94
C TYR A 128 -19.82 -17.27 -2.60
N VAL A 129 -18.60 -17.13 -2.11
CA VAL A 129 -17.38 -17.66 -2.72
C VAL A 129 -16.50 -18.26 -1.63
N ALA A 130 -15.94 -19.44 -1.86
CA ALA A 130 -15.07 -20.11 -0.91
C ALA A 130 -13.71 -19.37 -0.77
N PRO A 131 -13.03 -19.46 0.39
CA PRO A 131 -11.80 -18.71 0.66
C PRO A 131 -10.64 -19.04 -0.28
N GLU A 132 -10.60 -20.25 -0.86
CA GLU A 132 -9.62 -20.66 -1.88
C GLU A 132 -9.76 -19.85 -3.18
N ASP A 133 -10.97 -19.40 -3.53
CA ASP A 133 -11.27 -18.64 -4.73
C ASP A 133 -11.30 -17.12 -4.50
N ILE A 134 -10.91 -16.67 -3.28
CA ILE A 134 -10.82 -15.26 -2.92
C ILE A 134 -9.35 -14.88 -2.69
N HIS A 135 -8.88 -13.82 -3.36
CA HIS A 135 -7.62 -13.15 -3.08
C HIS A 135 -7.85 -11.72 -2.58
N VAL A 136 -7.54 -11.49 -1.29
CA VAL A 136 -7.55 -10.13 -0.70
C VAL A 136 -6.32 -9.38 -1.22
N TYR A 137 -6.55 -8.46 -2.15
CA TYR A 137 -5.49 -7.68 -2.78
C TYR A 137 -5.05 -6.49 -1.91
N SER A 138 -6.01 -5.85 -1.25
CA SER A 138 -5.78 -4.78 -0.27
C SER A 138 -6.88 -4.77 0.79
N ILE A 139 -6.87 -3.78 1.69
CA ILE A 139 -7.92 -3.61 2.72
C ILE A 139 -9.30 -3.31 2.11
N ASP A 140 -9.36 -2.79 0.90
CA ASP A 140 -10.56 -2.32 0.21
C ASP A 140 -10.76 -2.97 -1.16
N GLU A 141 -9.87 -3.89 -1.56
CA GLU A 141 -9.91 -4.52 -2.88
C GLU A 141 -9.72 -6.04 -2.81
N VAL A 142 -10.52 -6.76 -3.58
CA VAL A 142 -10.53 -8.23 -3.64
C VAL A 142 -10.68 -8.72 -5.07
N PHE A 143 -10.04 -9.86 -5.38
CA PHE A 143 -10.30 -10.66 -6.56
C PHE A 143 -11.00 -11.97 -6.17
N MET A 144 -11.91 -12.43 -7.02
CA MET A 144 -12.63 -13.69 -6.85
C MET A 144 -12.69 -14.46 -8.16
N ASP A 145 -12.42 -15.76 -8.14
CA ASP A 145 -12.84 -16.65 -9.21
C ASP A 145 -14.28 -17.08 -8.93
N VAL A 146 -15.20 -16.63 -9.78
CA VAL A 146 -16.62 -16.91 -9.58
C VAL A 146 -17.15 -17.99 -10.51
N THR A 147 -16.29 -18.53 -11.36
CA THR A 147 -16.65 -19.56 -12.34
C THR A 147 -17.41 -20.75 -11.74
N PRO A 148 -16.96 -21.35 -10.61
CA PRO A 148 -17.63 -22.53 -10.04
C PRO A 148 -19.04 -22.24 -9.48
N TYR A 149 -19.37 -20.96 -9.22
CA TYR A 149 -20.58 -20.57 -8.49
C TYR A 149 -21.71 -20.10 -9.41
N LEU A 150 -21.41 -19.85 -10.70
CA LEU A 150 -22.36 -19.18 -11.64
C LEU A 150 -23.64 -19.96 -11.89
N HIS A 151 -23.62 -21.31 -11.80
CA HIS A 151 -24.81 -22.13 -12.00
C HIS A 151 -25.97 -21.76 -11.05
N GLN A 152 -25.69 -21.17 -9.89
CA GLN A 152 -26.70 -20.67 -8.95
C GLN A 152 -27.22 -19.28 -9.34
N TYR A 153 -26.60 -18.60 -10.30
CA TYR A 153 -26.87 -17.23 -10.74
C TYR A 153 -27.17 -17.14 -12.24
N GLN A 154 -27.87 -18.18 -12.78
CA GLN A 154 -28.26 -18.24 -14.20
C GLN A 154 -27.05 -18.17 -15.17
N ASP A 155 -25.90 -18.68 -14.74
CA ASP A 155 -24.61 -18.59 -15.45
C ASP A 155 -24.20 -17.15 -15.81
N ASN A 156 -24.68 -16.16 -15.05
CA ASN A 156 -24.45 -14.75 -15.27
C ASN A 156 -23.61 -14.12 -14.14
N PRO A 157 -22.34 -13.79 -14.39
CA PRO A 157 -21.47 -13.18 -13.38
C PRO A 157 -21.92 -11.79 -12.93
N HIS A 158 -22.73 -11.08 -13.72
CA HIS A 158 -23.28 -9.79 -13.36
C HIS A 158 -24.32 -9.91 -12.22
N ILE A 159 -25.18 -10.94 -12.26
CA ILE A 159 -26.17 -11.19 -11.21
C ILE A 159 -25.47 -11.48 -9.88
N LEU A 160 -24.43 -12.32 -9.91
CA LEU A 160 -23.64 -12.61 -8.70
C LEU A 160 -22.95 -11.35 -8.16
N ALA A 161 -22.32 -10.57 -9.02
CA ALA A 161 -21.67 -9.32 -8.64
C ALA A 161 -22.64 -8.33 -7.99
N GLU A 162 -23.82 -8.13 -8.59
CA GLU A 162 -24.89 -7.29 -8.01
C GLU A 162 -25.35 -7.81 -6.63
N THR A 163 -25.55 -9.13 -6.52
CA THR A 163 -25.98 -9.76 -5.26
C THR A 163 -24.98 -9.52 -4.15
N ILE A 164 -23.69 -9.74 -4.41
CA ILE A 164 -22.61 -9.49 -3.43
C ILE A 164 -22.59 -8.02 -3.02
N VAL A 165 -22.62 -7.10 -3.97
CA VAL A 165 -22.52 -5.66 -3.64
C VAL A 165 -23.77 -5.16 -2.92
N LYS A 166 -24.95 -5.64 -3.27
CA LYS A 166 -26.20 -5.33 -2.53
C LYS A 166 -26.12 -5.76 -1.08
N ASP A 167 -25.62 -6.97 -0.79
CA ASP A 167 -25.41 -7.43 0.60
C ASP A 167 -24.40 -6.53 1.33
N ILE A 168 -23.30 -6.13 0.68
CA ILE A 168 -22.32 -5.19 1.26
C ILE A 168 -23.01 -3.86 1.63
N VAL A 169 -23.74 -3.26 0.68
CA VAL A 169 -24.43 -1.98 0.90
C VAL A 169 -25.46 -2.07 2.01
N GLN A 170 -26.29 -3.12 2.02
CA GLN A 170 -27.31 -3.33 3.03
C GLN A 170 -26.71 -3.55 4.42
N THR A 171 -25.60 -4.29 4.51
CA THR A 171 -24.97 -4.65 5.79
C THR A 171 -24.08 -3.53 6.33
N THR A 172 -23.44 -2.76 5.47
CA THR A 172 -22.37 -1.81 5.86
C THR A 172 -22.60 -0.37 5.44
N GLY A 173 -23.55 -0.09 4.54
CA GLY A 173 -23.76 1.23 3.96
C GLY A 173 -22.64 1.66 2.98
N ILE A 174 -21.70 0.78 2.65
CA ILE A 174 -20.56 1.08 1.79
C ILE A 174 -20.81 0.52 0.40
N THR A 175 -20.71 1.38 -0.62
CA THR A 175 -20.84 0.96 -2.03
C THR A 175 -19.51 0.51 -2.61
N ALA A 176 -19.58 -0.23 -3.73
CA ALA A 176 -18.41 -0.76 -4.43
C ALA A 176 -18.47 -0.52 -5.95
N THR A 177 -17.31 -0.66 -6.57
CA THR A 177 -17.14 -0.73 -8.02
C THR A 177 -16.65 -2.13 -8.37
N VAL A 178 -17.25 -2.75 -9.40
CA VAL A 178 -16.94 -4.12 -9.81
C VAL A 178 -16.48 -4.17 -11.25
N GLY A 179 -15.38 -4.85 -11.50
CA GLY A 179 -14.97 -5.30 -12.82
C GLY A 179 -15.16 -6.79 -12.95
N ILE A 180 -15.77 -7.20 -14.03
CA ILE A 180 -15.93 -8.60 -14.43
C ILE A 180 -15.00 -8.85 -15.62
N GLY A 181 -14.23 -9.92 -15.60
CA GLY A 181 -13.31 -10.26 -16.68
C GLY A 181 -13.18 -11.76 -16.89
N THR A 182 -12.72 -12.16 -18.08
CA THR A 182 -12.39 -13.54 -18.42
C THR A 182 -11.06 -14.01 -17.80
N ASN A 183 -10.28 -13.07 -17.26
CA ASN A 183 -9.09 -13.30 -16.48
C ASN A 183 -8.91 -12.18 -15.43
N LEU A 184 -7.94 -12.31 -14.52
CA LEU A 184 -7.70 -11.37 -13.42
C LEU A 184 -7.32 -9.97 -13.92
N TYR A 185 -6.54 -9.86 -15.00
CA TYR A 185 -6.16 -8.58 -15.57
C TYR A 185 -7.37 -7.84 -16.15
N LEU A 186 -8.18 -8.51 -16.94
CA LEU A 186 -9.37 -7.91 -17.53
C LEU A 186 -10.41 -7.51 -16.49
N ALA A 187 -10.60 -8.31 -15.43
CA ALA A 187 -11.43 -7.94 -14.29
C ALA A 187 -10.94 -6.64 -13.63
N LYS A 188 -9.63 -6.53 -13.37
CA LYS A 188 -9.04 -5.32 -12.78
C LYS A 188 -9.16 -4.10 -13.69
N VAL A 189 -8.88 -4.24 -14.97
CA VAL A 189 -8.95 -3.14 -15.94
C VAL A 189 -10.41 -2.70 -16.18
N ALA A 190 -11.36 -3.66 -16.24
CA ALA A 190 -12.79 -3.34 -16.29
C ALA A 190 -13.21 -2.49 -15.08
N MET A 191 -12.75 -2.85 -13.87
CA MET A 191 -13.04 -2.11 -12.64
C MET A 191 -12.43 -0.71 -12.67
N ASP A 192 -11.13 -0.59 -12.97
CA ASP A 192 -10.39 0.66 -12.83
C ASP A 192 -10.70 1.68 -13.92
N ILE A 193 -10.93 1.25 -15.16
CA ILE A 193 -11.10 2.15 -16.32
C ILE A 193 -12.56 2.31 -16.73
N LEU A 194 -13.30 1.23 -16.85
CA LEU A 194 -14.67 1.27 -17.36
C LEU A 194 -15.70 1.49 -16.27
N ALA A 195 -15.70 0.65 -15.21
CA ALA A 195 -16.71 0.72 -14.18
C ALA A 195 -16.69 2.05 -13.41
N LYS A 196 -15.51 2.64 -13.18
CA LYS A 196 -15.41 3.99 -12.54
C LYS A 196 -16.08 5.10 -13.35
N LYS A 197 -16.27 4.92 -14.68
CA LYS A 197 -16.94 5.86 -15.59
C LYS A 197 -18.38 5.45 -15.93
N ALA A 198 -18.76 4.20 -15.63
CA ALA A 198 -20.10 3.71 -15.90
C ALA A 198 -21.17 4.46 -15.08
N PRO A 199 -22.42 4.52 -15.55
CA PRO A 199 -23.53 5.00 -14.73
C PRO A 199 -23.62 4.19 -13.44
N ALA A 200 -23.91 4.88 -12.34
CA ALA A 200 -24.17 4.22 -11.08
C ALA A 200 -25.66 3.86 -10.98
N ASP A 201 -25.98 2.75 -10.31
CA ASP A 201 -27.34 2.45 -9.90
C ASP A 201 -27.79 3.36 -8.74
N GLU A 202 -28.99 3.15 -8.23
CA GLU A 202 -29.55 3.90 -7.09
C GLU A 202 -28.73 3.83 -5.80
N HIS A 203 -27.91 2.78 -5.65
CA HIS A 203 -27.00 2.57 -4.51
C HIS A 203 -25.56 3.01 -4.80
N GLY A 204 -25.30 3.61 -5.95
CA GLY A 204 -23.96 4.06 -6.35
C GLY A 204 -23.05 2.94 -6.85
N VAL A 205 -23.59 1.74 -7.08
CA VAL A 205 -22.87 0.57 -7.60
C VAL A 205 -22.57 0.75 -9.08
N ARG A 206 -21.39 0.34 -9.52
CA ARG A 206 -20.96 0.42 -10.91
C ARG A 206 -20.29 -0.88 -11.30
N ILE A 207 -20.77 -1.49 -12.38
CA ILE A 207 -20.26 -2.76 -12.88
C ILE A 207 -19.86 -2.61 -14.34
N ALA A 208 -18.73 -3.19 -14.73
CA ALA A 208 -18.32 -3.29 -16.13
C ALA A 208 -17.75 -4.68 -16.41
N PHE A 209 -17.86 -5.11 -17.66
CA PHE A 209 -17.38 -6.41 -18.14
C PHE A 209 -16.38 -6.23 -19.28
N LEU A 210 -15.28 -7.00 -19.25
CA LEU A 210 -14.33 -7.15 -20.35
C LEU A 210 -14.02 -8.62 -20.62
N ASP A 211 -14.07 -8.98 -21.87
CA ASP A 211 -13.34 -10.08 -22.49
C ASP A 211 -12.21 -9.51 -23.37
N GLU A 212 -11.41 -10.36 -23.97
CA GLU A 212 -10.26 -9.98 -24.80
C GLU A 212 -10.69 -9.15 -26.03
N GLU A 213 -11.81 -9.48 -26.64
CA GLU A 213 -12.33 -8.76 -27.80
C GLU A 213 -12.79 -7.35 -27.42
N ARG A 214 -13.61 -7.22 -26.38
CA ARG A 214 -14.07 -5.93 -25.86
C ARG A 214 -12.92 -5.06 -25.35
N TYR A 215 -11.92 -5.68 -24.74
CA TYR A 215 -10.70 -4.97 -24.32
C TYR A 215 -10.01 -4.32 -25.51
N GLN A 216 -9.79 -5.07 -26.61
CA GLN A 216 -9.17 -4.53 -27.81
C GLN A 216 -10.01 -3.44 -28.45
N GLN A 217 -11.32 -3.63 -28.55
CA GLN A 217 -12.23 -2.65 -29.16
C GLN A 217 -12.33 -1.34 -28.36
N GLN A 218 -12.35 -1.41 -27.03
CA GLN A 218 -12.65 -0.25 -26.18
C GLN A 218 -11.41 0.41 -25.59
N LEU A 219 -10.33 -0.35 -25.31
CA LEU A 219 -9.23 0.13 -24.50
C LEU A 219 -7.84 0.10 -25.17
N TRP A 220 -7.69 -0.51 -26.33
CA TRP A 220 -6.39 -0.56 -27.01
C TRP A 220 -5.79 0.82 -27.27
N HIS A 221 -6.62 1.84 -27.51
CA HIS A 221 -6.21 3.23 -27.75
C HIS A 221 -6.41 4.15 -26.54
N HIS A 222 -6.79 3.58 -25.38
CA HIS A 222 -6.98 4.35 -24.16
C HIS A 222 -5.66 4.98 -23.68
N GLN A 223 -5.74 6.21 -23.23
CA GLN A 223 -4.67 6.98 -22.60
C GLN A 223 -5.18 7.65 -21.32
N PRO A 224 -4.30 7.84 -20.32
CA PRO A 224 -2.87 7.50 -20.30
C PRO A 224 -2.62 6.02 -19.97
N LEU A 225 -1.45 5.49 -20.36
CA LEU A 225 -1.05 4.10 -20.02
C LEU A 225 -0.99 3.84 -18.52
N THR A 226 -0.84 4.87 -17.70
CA THR A 226 -0.82 4.75 -16.22
C THR A 226 -2.17 4.36 -15.62
N ASP A 227 -3.26 4.35 -16.39
CA ASP A 227 -4.56 3.86 -15.94
C ASP A 227 -4.63 2.33 -15.94
N PHE A 228 -3.74 1.67 -16.70
CA PHE A 228 -3.66 0.22 -16.75
C PHE A 228 -2.88 -0.34 -15.57
N TRP A 229 -3.40 -1.41 -15.01
CA TRP A 229 -2.79 -2.13 -13.90
C TRP A 229 -1.33 -2.49 -14.22
N ARG A 230 -0.43 -2.31 -13.26
CA ARG A 230 1.03 -2.53 -13.31
C ARG A 230 1.82 -1.55 -14.20
N ILE A 231 1.19 -0.59 -14.86
CA ILE A 231 1.92 0.45 -15.59
C ILE A 231 1.97 1.74 -14.75
N GLY A 232 3.04 1.90 -13.98
CA GLY A 232 3.32 3.14 -13.26
C GLY A 232 4.05 4.19 -14.12
N HIS A 233 4.24 5.39 -13.58
CA HIS A 233 4.94 6.50 -14.28
C HIS A 233 6.31 6.10 -14.86
N GLY A 234 7.10 5.28 -14.12
CA GLY A 234 8.42 4.86 -14.58
C GLY A 234 8.36 4.00 -15.85
N ILE A 235 7.43 3.04 -15.89
CA ILE A 235 7.21 2.18 -17.08
C ILE A 235 6.65 3.03 -18.22
N SER A 236 5.62 3.85 -17.96
CA SER A 236 5.01 4.73 -18.96
C SER A 236 6.03 5.70 -19.61
N GLN A 237 6.92 6.30 -18.82
CA GLN A 237 7.99 7.16 -19.36
C GLN A 237 9.01 6.39 -20.22
N ARG A 238 9.33 5.16 -19.87
CA ARG A 238 10.24 4.31 -20.68
C ARG A 238 9.58 3.89 -21.98
N LEU A 239 8.28 3.53 -21.95
CA LEU A 239 7.49 3.25 -23.15
C LEU A 239 7.40 4.49 -24.06
N ALA A 240 7.12 5.66 -23.50
CA ALA A 240 7.07 6.92 -24.25
C ALA A 240 8.40 7.25 -24.96
N LYS A 241 9.57 6.92 -24.39
CA LYS A 241 10.88 7.06 -25.04
C LYS A 241 11.04 6.14 -26.25
N LEU A 242 10.28 5.05 -26.31
CA LEU A 242 10.21 4.15 -27.46
C LEU A 242 9.10 4.55 -28.46
N GLY A 243 8.35 5.64 -28.19
CA GLY A 243 7.22 6.05 -29.01
C GLY A 243 5.95 5.22 -28.80
N LEU A 244 5.84 4.47 -27.68
CA LEU A 244 4.70 3.61 -27.36
C LEU A 244 3.83 4.30 -26.31
N TYR A 245 2.61 4.69 -26.67
CA TYR A 245 1.71 5.49 -25.85
C TYR A 245 0.39 4.78 -25.52
N THR A 246 0.11 3.66 -26.19
CA THR A 246 -1.13 2.88 -26.03
C THR A 246 -0.84 1.40 -25.96
N MET A 247 -1.81 0.59 -25.49
CA MET A 247 -1.71 -0.87 -25.51
C MET A 247 -1.63 -1.41 -26.94
N ALA A 248 -2.32 -0.79 -27.89
CA ALA A 248 -2.20 -1.12 -29.32
C ALA A 248 -0.76 -0.92 -29.85
N ASP A 249 -0.05 0.12 -29.39
CA ASP A 249 1.33 0.33 -29.81
C ASP A 249 2.25 -0.78 -29.28
N ILE A 250 2.06 -1.20 -28.02
CA ILE A 250 2.80 -2.32 -27.42
C ILE A 250 2.53 -3.62 -28.17
N ALA A 251 1.26 -3.93 -28.44
CA ALA A 251 0.85 -5.12 -29.20
C ALA A 251 1.44 -5.14 -30.61
N LYS A 252 1.37 -4.00 -31.32
CA LYS A 252 1.99 -3.86 -32.65
C LYS A 252 3.50 -4.04 -32.61
N CYS A 253 4.17 -3.44 -31.60
CA CYS A 253 5.59 -3.62 -31.40
C CYS A 253 5.96 -5.08 -31.15
N ALA A 254 5.15 -5.81 -30.38
CA ALA A 254 5.40 -7.23 -30.10
C ALA A 254 5.23 -8.13 -31.34
N LEU A 255 4.33 -7.78 -32.27
CA LEU A 255 4.09 -8.49 -33.53
C LEU A 255 5.05 -8.10 -34.65
N ALA A 256 5.83 -7.05 -34.46
CA ALA A 256 6.76 -6.54 -35.48
C ALA A 256 7.87 -7.54 -35.77
N LYS A 257 8.30 -7.58 -37.04
CA LYS A 257 9.38 -8.47 -37.47
C LYS A 257 10.71 -8.12 -36.78
N ASP A 258 11.58 -9.09 -36.68
CA ASP A 258 12.89 -8.97 -36.00
C ASP A 258 13.85 -7.94 -36.63
N ASP A 259 13.67 -7.63 -37.89
CA ASP A 259 14.45 -6.62 -38.64
C ASP A 259 13.99 -5.18 -38.39
N GLN A 260 12.82 -4.99 -37.74
CA GLN A 260 12.33 -3.66 -37.41
C GLN A 260 13.00 -3.12 -36.14
N ALA A 261 13.22 -1.80 -36.10
CA ALA A 261 13.87 -1.13 -34.97
C ALA A 261 13.07 -1.27 -33.64
N LEU A 262 11.75 -1.35 -33.73
CA LEU A 262 10.83 -1.59 -32.63
C LEU A 262 10.17 -2.96 -32.82
N ASN A 263 10.51 -3.90 -31.98
CA ASN A 263 9.99 -5.28 -31.98
C ASN A 263 10.02 -5.86 -30.56
N ALA A 264 9.58 -7.10 -30.39
CA ALA A 264 9.58 -7.78 -29.10
C ALA A 264 10.96 -7.79 -28.41
N LYS A 265 12.05 -8.04 -29.17
CA LYS A 265 13.42 -8.05 -28.63
C LYS A 265 13.80 -6.70 -28.01
N ARG A 266 13.31 -5.59 -28.58
CA ARG A 266 13.55 -4.25 -28.04
C ARG A 266 12.81 -4.05 -26.71
N LEU A 267 11.58 -4.57 -26.56
CA LEU A 267 10.85 -4.58 -25.30
C LEU A 267 11.57 -5.41 -24.23
N PHE A 268 12.03 -6.62 -24.56
CA PHE A 268 12.81 -7.45 -23.64
C PHE A 268 14.15 -6.81 -23.23
N LYS A 269 14.83 -6.12 -24.15
CA LYS A 269 16.07 -5.38 -23.84
C LYS A 269 15.80 -4.24 -22.85
N GLU A 270 14.67 -3.57 -22.97
CA GLU A 270 14.32 -2.42 -22.12
C GLU A 270 13.75 -2.85 -20.77
N PHE A 271 12.86 -3.82 -20.73
CA PHE A 271 12.06 -4.18 -19.54
C PHE A 271 12.46 -5.51 -18.90
N GLY A 272 13.36 -6.29 -19.52
CA GLY A 272 13.71 -7.63 -19.05
C GLY A 272 12.50 -8.55 -19.09
N ILE A 273 12.36 -9.44 -18.10
CA ILE A 273 11.24 -10.38 -18.00
C ILE A 273 9.87 -9.67 -17.87
N GLN A 274 9.83 -8.44 -17.41
CA GLN A 274 8.58 -7.66 -17.34
C GLN A 274 8.01 -7.34 -18.73
N ALA A 275 8.79 -7.48 -19.81
CA ALA A 275 8.29 -7.32 -21.15
C ALA A 275 7.25 -8.36 -21.53
N GLU A 276 7.39 -9.61 -21.05
CA GLU A 276 6.43 -10.69 -21.24
C GLU A 276 5.05 -10.26 -20.72
N LEU A 277 4.99 -9.84 -19.44
CA LEU A 277 3.76 -9.36 -18.83
C LEU A 277 3.16 -8.14 -19.56
N LEU A 278 4.01 -7.20 -20.02
CA LEU A 278 3.54 -6.03 -20.77
C LEU A 278 2.93 -6.43 -22.12
N ILE A 279 3.52 -7.42 -22.79
CA ILE A 279 3.03 -7.94 -24.07
C ILE A 279 1.71 -8.68 -23.84
N ASP A 280 1.65 -9.61 -22.89
CA ASP A 280 0.44 -10.36 -22.59
C ASP A 280 -0.72 -9.43 -22.24
N HIS A 281 -0.49 -8.48 -21.35
CA HIS A 281 -1.49 -7.48 -20.98
C HIS A 281 -1.91 -6.57 -22.15
N ALA A 282 -1.02 -6.30 -23.11
CA ALA A 282 -1.40 -5.55 -24.31
C ALA A 282 -2.42 -6.31 -25.20
N PHE A 283 -2.38 -7.64 -25.15
CA PHE A 283 -3.40 -8.49 -25.81
C PHE A 283 -4.60 -8.82 -24.92
N GLY A 284 -4.61 -8.42 -23.66
CA GLY A 284 -5.64 -8.76 -22.68
C GLY A 284 -5.48 -10.16 -22.09
N ILE A 285 -4.30 -10.74 -22.17
CA ILE A 285 -3.98 -12.08 -21.69
C ILE A 285 -3.41 -12.01 -20.26
N GLU A 286 -3.90 -12.90 -19.40
CA GLU A 286 -3.33 -13.14 -18.06
C GLU A 286 -3.50 -14.62 -17.72
N THR A 287 -2.40 -15.29 -17.46
CA THR A 287 -2.38 -16.74 -17.19
C THR A 287 -2.43 -17.07 -15.69
N CYS A 288 -2.28 -16.05 -14.82
CA CYS A 288 -2.33 -16.24 -13.39
C CYS A 288 -3.73 -16.66 -12.94
N THR A 289 -3.82 -17.69 -12.11
CA THR A 289 -5.06 -18.22 -11.53
C THR A 289 -5.07 -18.04 -10.01
N MET A 290 -6.25 -18.20 -9.36
CA MET A 290 -6.32 -18.22 -7.89
C MET A 290 -5.43 -19.29 -7.27
N ALA A 291 -5.39 -20.49 -7.86
CA ALA A 291 -4.51 -21.56 -7.41
C ALA A 291 -3.03 -21.16 -7.50
N ALA A 292 -2.62 -20.48 -8.57
CA ALA A 292 -1.25 -19.99 -8.72
C ALA A 292 -0.91 -18.95 -7.64
N ILE A 293 -1.84 -18.02 -7.32
CA ILE A 293 -1.65 -17.04 -6.26
C ILE A 293 -1.53 -17.70 -4.89
N LYS A 294 -2.41 -18.66 -4.57
CA LYS A 294 -2.43 -19.35 -3.27
C LYS A 294 -1.19 -20.22 -3.05
N ASN A 295 -0.68 -20.86 -4.10
CA ASN A 295 0.50 -21.72 -4.04
C ASN A 295 1.82 -20.96 -4.19
N TYR A 296 1.79 -19.65 -4.45
CA TYR A 296 3.00 -18.87 -4.64
C TYR A 296 3.79 -18.75 -3.34
N GLN A 297 5.05 -19.16 -3.39
CA GLN A 297 6.01 -18.96 -2.31
C GLN A 297 7.13 -18.05 -2.81
N ALA A 298 7.31 -16.91 -2.16
CA ALA A 298 8.39 -16.00 -2.50
C ALA A 298 9.74 -16.68 -2.21
N LYS A 299 10.66 -16.61 -3.18
CA LYS A 299 12.02 -17.16 -3.02
C LYS A 299 12.85 -16.34 -2.03
N ASN A 300 12.66 -15.05 -1.99
CA ASN A 300 13.37 -14.13 -1.12
C ASN A 300 12.36 -13.37 -0.26
N HIS A 301 12.53 -13.48 1.05
CA HIS A 301 11.74 -12.71 2.01
C HIS A 301 12.55 -11.56 2.57
N SER A 302 11.91 -10.43 2.77
CA SER A 302 12.48 -9.31 3.49
C SER A 302 11.42 -8.68 4.39
N ILE A 303 11.83 -8.18 5.55
CA ILE A 303 10.98 -7.37 6.41
C ILE A 303 11.57 -5.98 6.53
N SER A 304 10.72 -4.96 6.55
CA SER A 304 11.20 -3.59 6.58
C SER A 304 10.32 -2.67 7.40
N SER A 305 10.93 -1.64 7.97
CA SER A 305 10.25 -0.53 8.60
C SER A 305 10.79 0.78 8.05
N SER A 306 9.90 1.74 7.81
CA SER A 306 10.27 3.05 7.29
C SER A 306 9.44 4.14 7.95
N GLN A 307 10.09 5.21 8.37
CA GLN A 307 9.44 6.34 9.02
C GLN A 307 9.87 7.65 8.38
N VAL A 308 8.87 8.47 7.98
CA VAL A 308 9.07 9.89 7.70
C VAL A 308 8.99 10.64 9.04
N LEU A 309 10.04 11.38 9.37
CA LEU A 309 10.16 12.11 10.62
C LEU A 309 9.37 13.43 10.57
N PHE A 310 8.78 13.83 11.69
CA PHE A 310 7.92 15.02 11.78
C PHE A 310 8.65 16.32 11.44
N ARG A 311 9.89 16.40 11.89
CA ARG A 311 10.82 17.49 11.62
C ARG A 311 12.11 16.95 11.01
N ALA A 312 13.03 17.79 10.71
CA ALA A 312 14.41 17.43 10.45
C ALA A 312 15.06 17.04 11.80
N TYR A 313 15.63 15.85 11.86
CA TYR A 313 16.26 15.27 13.04
C TYR A 313 17.77 15.29 12.92
N GLU A 314 18.45 15.52 14.02
CA GLU A 314 19.90 15.45 14.10
C GLU A 314 20.40 13.98 14.05
N ILE A 315 21.70 13.81 13.82
CA ILE A 315 22.33 12.50 13.70
C ILE A 315 22.10 11.64 14.95
N GLY A 316 22.32 12.22 16.15
CA GLY A 316 22.14 11.52 17.42
C GLY A 316 20.69 11.09 17.69
N GLU A 317 19.72 11.97 17.41
CA GLU A 317 18.28 11.68 17.50
C GLU A 317 17.89 10.55 16.53
N THR A 318 18.36 10.65 15.28
CA THR A 318 18.10 9.65 14.23
C THR A 318 18.71 8.30 14.57
N TYR A 319 19.89 8.28 15.18
CA TYR A 319 20.54 7.05 15.65
C TYR A 319 19.67 6.30 16.67
N LEU A 320 19.04 7.00 17.61
CA LEU A 320 18.10 6.37 18.54
C LEU A 320 16.90 5.77 17.81
N ILE A 321 16.28 6.53 16.91
CA ILE A 321 15.11 6.06 16.14
C ILE A 321 15.47 4.81 15.32
N MET A 322 16.64 4.79 14.69
CA MET A 322 17.14 3.62 13.96
C MET A 322 17.23 2.39 14.89
N LYS A 323 17.80 2.54 16.11
CA LYS A 323 17.87 1.43 17.08
C LYS A 323 16.49 0.93 17.48
N GLU A 324 15.54 1.82 17.77
CA GLU A 324 14.16 1.44 18.08
C GLU A 324 13.48 0.67 16.93
N MET A 325 13.77 1.06 15.68
CA MET A 325 13.23 0.38 14.50
C MET A 325 13.84 -1.02 14.33
N VAL A 326 15.14 -1.16 14.55
CA VAL A 326 15.84 -2.45 14.53
C VAL A 326 15.30 -3.37 15.63
N ASP A 327 15.15 -2.88 16.86
CA ASP A 327 14.58 -3.64 17.98
C ASP A 327 13.18 -4.18 17.64
N LYS A 328 12.31 -3.34 17.05
CA LYS A 328 10.95 -3.76 16.67
C LYS A 328 10.94 -4.82 15.57
N LEU A 329 11.79 -4.69 14.56
CA LEU A 329 11.92 -5.69 13.50
C LEU A 329 12.54 -6.99 14.01
N SER A 330 13.50 -6.92 14.95
CA SER A 330 14.07 -8.10 15.62
C SER A 330 13.00 -8.85 16.43
N ALA A 331 12.17 -8.13 17.19
CA ALA A 331 11.04 -8.72 17.89
C ALA A 331 10.04 -9.40 16.96
N GLN A 332 9.83 -8.87 15.74
CA GLN A 332 9.03 -9.51 14.71
C GLN A 332 9.68 -10.81 14.22
N LEU A 333 11.01 -10.85 14.00
CA LEU A 333 11.71 -12.09 13.64
C LEU A 333 11.50 -13.17 14.71
N VAL A 334 11.64 -12.82 16.00
CA VAL A 334 11.41 -13.76 17.11
C VAL A 334 9.98 -14.27 17.11
N LYS A 335 8.99 -13.37 16.95
CA LYS A 335 7.56 -13.73 16.91
C LYS A 335 7.23 -14.71 15.78
N GLU A 336 7.83 -14.51 14.62
CA GLU A 336 7.58 -15.29 13.41
C GLU A 336 8.54 -16.48 13.24
N GLN A 337 9.46 -16.71 14.22
CA GLN A 337 10.49 -17.74 14.20
C GLN A 337 11.37 -17.67 12.92
N LEU A 338 11.78 -16.45 12.57
CA LEU A 338 12.60 -16.14 11.40
C LEU A 338 13.97 -15.62 11.81
N VAL A 339 14.95 -15.75 10.91
CA VAL A 339 16.30 -15.19 11.02
C VAL A 339 16.64 -14.42 9.73
N THR A 340 17.67 -13.56 9.80
CA THR A 340 18.17 -12.78 8.65
C THR A 340 19.69 -12.83 8.59
N THR A 341 20.24 -12.71 7.38
CA THR A 341 21.70 -12.66 7.13
C THR A 341 22.18 -11.28 6.67
N HIS A 342 21.27 -10.36 6.29
CA HIS A 342 21.65 -9.04 5.79
C HIS A 342 20.75 -7.93 6.33
N LEU A 343 21.36 -6.79 6.63
CA LEU A 343 20.70 -5.58 7.09
C LEU A 343 21.04 -4.40 6.18
N SER A 344 20.00 -3.66 5.75
CA SER A 344 20.15 -2.41 5.00
C SER A 344 19.60 -1.22 5.79
N LEU A 345 20.28 -0.09 5.67
CA LEU A 345 19.82 1.22 6.11
C LEU A 345 19.67 2.17 4.92
N SER A 346 18.63 2.99 4.95
CA SER A 346 18.45 4.10 4.01
C SER A 346 18.00 5.34 4.76
N LEU A 347 18.74 6.42 4.60
CA LEU A 347 18.51 7.71 5.21
C LEU A 347 18.20 8.73 4.12
N ARG A 348 17.19 9.58 4.32
CA ARG A 348 16.90 10.70 3.44
C ARG A 348 17.15 12.00 4.18
N TYR A 349 17.99 12.83 3.61
CA TYR A 349 18.38 14.10 4.19
C TYR A 349 17.34 15.20 3.93
N GLN A 350 17.30 16.19 4.79
CA GLN A 350 16.56 17.43 4.60
C GLN A 350 17.25 18.21 3.48
N ALA A 351 16.49 18.71 2.50
CA ALA A 351 17.03 19.64 1.52
C ALA A 351 17.42 20.95 2.22
N MET A 352 18.67 21.32 2.10
CA MET A 352 19.25 22.58 2.60
C MET A 352 19.44 23.48 1.40
N GLY A 353 18.54 24.48 1.18
CA GLY A 353 18.69 25.51 0.16
C GLY A 353 18.97 25.02 -1.29
N LYS A 354 18.83 25.91 -2.26
CA LYS A 354 19.15 25.58 -3.67
C LYS A 354 20.66 25.61 -3.97
N GLU A 355 21.46 26.19 -3.09
CA GLU A 355 22.88 26.49 -3.36
C GLU A 355 23.87 25.42 -2.87
N ILE A 356 23.43 24.46 -2.03
CA ILE A 356 24.31 23.41 -1.50
C ILE A 356 23.98 22.09 -2.22
N GLN A 357 24.87 21.63 -3.08
CA GLN A 357 24.82 20.30 -3.69
C GLN A 357 25.15 19.22 -2.65
N MET A 358 24.21 18.92 -1.77
CA MET A 358 24.33 17.78 -0.85
C MET A 358 23.66 16.53 -1.43
N PRO A 359 24.18 15.32 -1.12
CA PRO A 359 23.50 14.10 -1.48
C PRO A 359 22.08 14.09 -0.90
N LYS A 360 21.12 13.54 -1.64
CA LYS A 360 19.72 13.46 -1.22
C LYS A 360 19.51 12.50 -0.02
N GLY A 361 20.52 11.69 0.30
CA GLY A 361 20.49 10.71 1.37
C GLY A 361 21.68 9.75 1.30
N ALA A 362 21.69 8.78 2.20
CA ALA A 362 22.67 7.70 2.23
C ALA A 362 21.98 6.35 2.32
N LYS A 363 22.61 5.31 1.78
CA LYS A 363 22.15 3.92 1.88
C LYS A 363 23.35 2.99 1.94
N GLY A 364 23.16 1.87 2.63
CA GLY A 364 24.15 0.81 2.69
C GLY A 364 23.51 -0.50 3.11
N THR A 365 24.28 -1.57 2.91
CA THR A 365 23.91 -2.93 3.32
C THR A 365 25.12 -3.57 3.98
N ILE A 366 24.91 -4.32 5.04
CA ILE A 366 25.92 -5.10 5.75
C ILE A 366 25.47 -6.56 5.83
N ALA A 367 26.37 -7.49 5.50
CA ALA A 367 26.19 -8.90 5.77
C ALA A 367 26.47 -9.18 7.24
N LEU A 368 25.70 -10.05 7.84
CA LEU A 368 25.88 -10.48 9.23
C LEU A 368 26.80 -11.72 9.26
N PRO A 369 27.61 -11.90 10.29
CA PRO A 369 28.52 -13.04 10.42
C PRO A 369 27.80 -14.39 10.41
N CYS A 370 26.60 -14.44 10.95
CA CYS A 370 25.71 -15.59 10.95
C CYS A 370 24.25 -15.14 10.83
N ALA A 371 23.37 -16.06 10.47
CA ALA A 371 21.93 -15.82 10.52
C ALA A 371 21.51 -15.51 11.96
N THR A 372 20.67 -14.48 12.17
CA THR A 372 20.31 -14.07 13.53
C THR A 372 18.94 -13.39 13.59
N GLN A 373 18.32 -13.50 14.77
CA GLN A 373 17.16 -12.71 15.19
C GLN A 373 17.49 -11.83 16.42
N SER A 374 18.74 -11.88 16.92
CA SER A 374 19.18 -11.16 18.12
C SER A 374 19.15 -9.66 17.92
N SER A 375 18.37 -8.95 18.74
CA SER A 375 18.30 -7.50 18.76
C SER A 375 19.68 -6.87 19.00
N GLN A 376 20.49 -7.45 19.89
CA GLN A 376 21.82 -6.93 20.22
C GLN A 376 22.78 -7.01 19.02
N GLN A 377 22.78 -8.14 18.30
CA GLN A 377 23.63 -8.33 17.12
C GLN A 377 23.17 -7.41 15.97
N LEU A 378 21.87 -7.34 15.72
CA LEU A 378 21.28 -6.50 14.68
C LEU A 378 21.48 -5.00 14.95
N VAL A 379 21.31 -4.54 16.20
CA VAL A 379 21.59 -3.16 16.60
C VAL A 379 23.07 -2.83 16.45
N ARG A 380 23.99 -3.76 16.81
CA ARG A 380 25.43 -3.55 16.62
C ARG A 380 25.79 -3.39 15.14
N ALA A 381 25.31 -4.29 14.28
CA ALA A 381 25.51 -4.22 12.84
C ALA A 381 24.92 -2.93 12.22
N ALA A 382 23.69 -2.57 12.64
CA ALA A 382 23.06 -1.32 12.20
C ALA A 382 23.83 -0.09 12.64
N SER A 383 24.39 -0.09 13.87
CA SER A 383 25.21 1.01 14.39
C SER A 383 26.51 1.17 13.60
N GLN A 384 27.16 0.07 13.28
CA GLN A 384 28.36 0.07 12.44
C GLN A 384 28.04 0.62 11.04
N LEU A 385 26.98 0.13 10.41
CA LEU A 385 26.55 0.59 9.08
C LEU A 385 26.16 2.06 9.12
N PHE A 386 25.41 2.50 10.13
CA PHE A 386 25.01 3.89 10.29
C PHE A 386 26.23 4.83 10.32
N SER A 387 27.25 4.51 11.12
CA SER A 387 28.47 5.32 11.19
C SER A 387 29.27 5.36 9.89
N GLN A 388 29.18 4.29 9.07
CA GLN A 388 29.86 4.23 7.75
C GLN A 388 29.19 5.07 6.69
N ILE A 389 27.84 5.16 6.71
CA ILE A 389 27.08 5.81 5.64
C ILE A 389 26.69 7.25 5.93
N ILE A 390 26.62 7.63 7.22
CA ILE A 390 26.17 8.97 7.63
C ILE A 390 27.18 10.04 7.23
N GLN A 391 26.70 11.15 6.70
CA GLN A 391 27.52 12.31 6.42
C GLN A 391 27.48 13.28 7.62
N PRO A 392 28.54 14.03 7.88
CA PRO A 392 28.55 15.05 8.93
C PRO A 392 27.60 16.22 8.56
N ASN A 393 27.11 16.90 9.57
CA ASN A 393 26.32 18.14 9.43
C ASN A 393 25.04 18.00 8.56
N VAL A 394 24.38 16.84 8.64
CA VAL A 394 23.13 16.60 7.94
C VAL A 394 21.94 16.52 8.92
N TYR A 395 20.78 16.91 8.44
CA TYR A 395 19.50 16.67 9.09
C TYR A 395 18.74 15.58 8.32
N ILE A 396 18.10 14.67 9.04
CA ILE A 396 17.43 13.50 8.45
C ILE A 396 15.91 13.69 8.49
N ARG A 397 15.23 13.35 7.38
CA ARG A 397 13.78 13.41 7.23
C ARG A 397 13.11 12.05 7.12
N ARG A 398 13.88 11.00 6.79
CA ARG A 398 13.36 9.63 6.71
C ARG A 398 14.43 8.65 7.09
N VAL A 399 14.03 7.63 7.85
CA VAL A 399 14.82 6.45 8.19
C VAL A 399 14.09 5.23 7.66
N SER A 400 14.84 4.30 7.08
CA SER A 400 14.33 2.99 6.68
C SER A 400 15.34 1.93 7.09
N VAL A 401 14.85 0.86 7.72
CA VAL A 401 15.58 -0.34 8.11
C VAL A 401 14.97 -1.51 7.38
N GLN A 402 15.78 -2.37 6.79
CA GLN A 402 15.32 -3.56 6.09
C GLN A 402 16.24 -4.74 6.39
N PHE A 403 15.66 -5.88 6.72
CA PHE A 403 16.32 -7.17 6.82
C PHE A 403 16.05 -7.95 5.54
N HIS A 404 17.09 -8.51 4.94
CA HIS A 404 17.02 -9.28 3.71
C HIS A 404 17.39 -10.74 3.98
N GLU A 405 17.07 -11.59 3.02
CA GLU A 405 17.31 -13.02 3.15
C GLU A 405 16.76 -13.55 4.47
N VAL A 406 15.47 -13.25 4.68
CA VAL A 406 14.73 -13.70 5.86
C VAL A 406 14.18 -15.09 5.58
N PHE A 407 14.48 -16.05 6.46
CA PHE A 407 14.05 -17.44 6.33
C PHE A 407 13.75 -18.07 7.71
N PRO A 408 13.01 -19.22 7.75
CA PRO A 408 12.69 -19.90 8.99
C PRO A 408 13.93 -20.31 9.77
N LYS A 409 13.95 -20.08 11.08
CA LYS A 409 15.05 -20.45 11.99
C LYS A 409 15.36 -21.95 11.92
N SER A 410 14.38 -22.80 11.66
CA SER A 410 14.59 -24.24 11.47
C SER A 410 15.50 -24.63 10.31
N GLN A 411 15.73 -23.71 9.36
CA GLN A 411 16.61 -23.91 8.20
C GLN A 411 18.05 -23.43 8.47
N GLU A 412 18.33 -22.80 9.62
CA GLU A 412 19.63 -22.26 9.98
C GLU A 412 20.71 -23.35 10.08
N GLN A 413 20.35 -24.53 10.58
CA GLN A 413 21.27 -25.64 10.78
C GLN A 413 21.84 -26.23 9.49
N ALA A 414 21.21 -26.01 8.34
CA ALA A 414 21.68 -26.54 7.05
C ALA A 414 22.84 -25.72 6.43
N ALA A 415 23.15 -24.54 6.95
CA ALA A 415 24.13 -23.61 6.38
C ALA A 415 25.40 -23.43 7.21
N GLN A 416 25.55 -24.08 8.36
CA GLN A 416 26.79 -24.01 9.13
C GLN A 416 27.88 -24.85 8.47
N GLN A 417 28.87 -24.18 7.90
CA GLN A 417 30.12 -24.82 7.50
C GLN A 417 30.88 -25.22 8.78
N LEU A 418 30.96 -26.52 9.03
CA LEU A 418 31.76 -27.06 10.16
C LEU A 418 33.21 -26.66 9.93
N SER A 419 33.79 -25.94 10.93
CA SER A 419 35.24 -25.68 10.98
C SER A 419 35.97 -27.01 11.30
N LEU A 420 36.95 -27.37 10.44
CA LEU A 420 37.81 -28.54 10.66
C LEU A 420 38.82 -28.35 11.81
N PHE A 421 38.94 -27.15 12.36
CA PHE A 421 39.88 -26.81 13.43
C PHE A 421 39.10 -26.31 14.65
N VAL A 422 38.76 -27.21 15.56
CA VAL A 422 38.08 -26.90 16.81
C VAL A 422 39.14 -26.90 17.93
N ASN A 423 39.29 -25.77 18.65
CA ASN A 423 40.04 -25.68 19.91
C ASN A 423 39.06 -25.60 21.08
N ASP A 424 39.29 -26.30 22.17
CA ASP A 424 38.45 -26.33 23.39
C ASP A 424 38.08 -24.93 23.93
N SER A 425 38.90 -23.92 23.70
CA SER A 425 38.63 -22.52 24.06
C SER A 425 37.57 -21.86 23.17
N LEU A 426 37.38 -22.35 21.93
CA LEU A 426 36.33 -21.88 21.00
C LEU A 426 34.97 -22.49 21.33
N GLU A 427 34.92 -23.77 21.72
CA GLU A 427 33.68 -24.43 22.16
C GLU A 427 33.08 -23.75 23.39
N ALA A 428 33.88 -23.47 24.42
CA ALA A 428 33.41 -22.76 25.62
C ALA A 428 32.92 -21.32 25.32
N TYR A 429 33.52 -20.64 24.34
CA TYR A 429 33.08 -19.32 23.88
C TYR A 429 31.78 -19.40 23.07
N GLU A 430 31.65 -20.38 22.20
CA GLU A 430 30.45 -20.62 21.40
C GLU A 430 29.27 -21.05 22.27
N ASP A 431 29.48 -21.89 23.28
CA ASP A 431 28.47 -22.29 24.26
C ASP A 431 27.96 -21.09 25.07
N GLY A 432 28.85 -20.24 25.53
CA GLY A 432 28.51 -19.02 26.27
C GLY A 432 27.74 -18.00 25.39
N GLN A 433 28.02 -17.95 24.09
CA GLN A 433 27.29 -17.12 23.14
C GLN A 433 25.89 -17.70 22.89
N THR A 434 25.78 -19.00 22.70
CA THR A 434 24.51 -19.71 22.44
C THR A 434 23.55 -19.55 23.61
N GLU A 435 24.06 -19.67 24.88
CA GLU A 435 23.22 -19.45 26.05
C GLU A 435 22.73 -18.01 26.18
N LYS A 436 23.57 -17.01 25.85
CA LYS A 436 23.15 -15.59 25.82
C LYS A 436 22.07 -15.33 24.80
N LEU A 437 22.20 -15.88 23.60
CA LEU A 437 21.20 -15.75 22.53
C LEU A 437 19.85 -16.40 22.92
N ALA A 438 19.94 -17.61 23.52
CA ALA A 438 18.72 -18.29 23.99
C ALA A 438 18.04 -17.53 25.15
N ARG A 439 18.82 -16.89 26.04
CA ARG A 439 18.27 -16.02 27.09
C ARG A 439 17.63 -14.76 26.51
N GLU A 440 18.26 -14.12 25.53
CA GLU A 440 17.71 -12.96 24.85
C GLU A 440 16.37 -13.29 24.14
N GLU A 441 16.31 -14.42 23.46
CA GLU A 441 15.10 -14.91 22.80
C GLU A 441 13.96 -15.16 23.79
N ARG A 442 14.23 -15.85 24.90
CA ARG A 442 13.24 -16.07 25.96
C ARG A 442 12.73 -14.75 26.55
N LEU A 443 13.63 -13.79 26.79
CA LEU A 443 13.24 -12.47 27.26
C LEU A 443 12.36 -11.75 26.24
N THR A 444 12.74 -11.75 24.96
CA THR A 444 11.99 -11.11 23.90
C THR A 444 10.59 -11.74 23.76
N THR A 445 10.50 -13.07 23.84
CA THR A 445 9.20 -13.78 23.81
C THR A 445 8.33 -13.37 25.00
N ALA A 446 8.87 -13.34 26.22
CA ALA A 446 8.13 -12.90 27.40
C ALA A 446 7.63 -11.44 27.28
N LEU A 447 8.46 -10.55 26.74
CA LEU A 447 8.07 -9.16 26.46
C LEU A 447 6.97 -9.06 25.42
N LEU A 448 7.03 -9.86 24.36
CA LEU A 448 5.98 -9.94 23.34
C LEU A 448 4.65 -10.42 23.94
N ASP A 449 4.68 -11.42 24.84
CA ASP A 449 3.47 -11.91 25.52
C ASP A 449 2.83 -10.82 26.41
N VAL A 450 3.66 -10.02 27.10
CA VAL A 450 3.16 -8.86 27.87
C VAL A 450 2.55 -7.82 26.93
N CYS A 451 3.21 -7.50 25.81
CA CYS A 451 2.70 -6.54 24.83
C CYS A 451 1.41 -7.02 24.16
N LEU A 452 1.25 -8.31 23.89
CA LEU A 452 0.01 -8.89 23.37
C LEU A 452 -1.18 -8.73 24.33
N ARG A 453 -0.93 -8.84 25.63
CA ARG A 453 -2.01 -8.75 26.67
C ARG A 453 -2.33 -7.31 27.04
N TYR A 454 -1.34 -6.43 27.09
CA TYR A 454 -1.50 -5.08 27.66
C TYR A 454 -1.21 -3.95 26.67
N GLY A 455 -0.92 -4.29 25.41
CA GLY A 455 -0.63 -3.34 24.31
C GLY A 455 0.88 -3.09 24.13
N ASP A 456 1.23 -2.62 22.92
CA ASP A 456 2.62 -2.45 22.48
C ASP A 456 3.44 -1.44 23.32
N ASN A 457 2.78 -0.62 24.12
CA ASN A 457 3.41 0.36 25.02
C ASN A 457 3.49 -0.10 26.49
N ALA A 458 3.12 -1.34 26.80
CA ALA A 458 3.14 -1.86 28.16
C ALA A 458 4.56 -1.98 28.73
N VAL A 459 5.55 -2.29 27.87
CA VAL A 459 6.96 -2.35 28.24
C VAL A 459 7.77 -1.55 27.23
N LEU A 460 8.54 -0.59 27.71
CA LEU A 460 9.38 0.28 26.91
C LEU A 460 10.82 0.31 27.45
N LYS A 461 11.81 0.44 26.56
CA LYS A 461 13.18 0.78 26.97
C LYS A 461 13.22 2.21 27.51
N ALA A 462 14.04 2.51 28.51
CA ALA A 462 14.16 3.86 29.07
C ALA A 462 14.51 4.92 28.00
N SER A 463 15.30 4.55 27.00
CA SER A 463 15.62 5.42 25.86
C SER A 463 14.39 5.81 25.02
N SER A 464 13.32 5.04 25.04
CA SER A 464 12.07 5.34 24.35
C SER A 464 11.20 6.40 25.08
N LEU A 465 11.65 6.86 26.24
CA LEU A 465 11.03 7.96 27.00
C LEU A 465 11.67 9.32 26.70
N LEU A 466 12.74 9.37 25.91
CA LEU A 466 13.38 10.63 25.50
C LEU A 466 12.44 11.42 24.53
N ASP A 467 12.46 12.73 24.62
CA ASP A 467 11.55 13.63 23.87
C ASP A 467 11.58 13.43 22.35
N TYR A 468 12.74 13.02 21.82
CA TYR A 468 12.90 12.77 20.38
C TYR A 468 12.66 11.30 19.98
N SER A 469 12.36 10.41 20.94
CA SER A 469 11.94 9.03 20.64
C SER A 469 10.60 9.02 19.88
N THR A 470 10.45 8.06 18.99
CA THR A 470 9.21 7.86 18.24
C THR A 470 8.57 6.50 18.53
N ALA A 471 9.14 5.69 19.41
CA ALA A 471 8.69 4.31 19.69
C ALA A 471 7.23 4.27 20.18
N ARG A 472 6.87 5.04 21.20
CA ARG A 472 5.51 5.09 21.75
C ARG A 472 4.47 5.42 20.68
N MET A 473 4.75 6.50 19.94
CA MET A 473 3.86 6.94 18.88
C MET A 473 3.74 5.90 17.75
N ARG A 474 4.85 5.23 17.35
CA ARG A 474 4.81 4.17 16.33
C ARG A 474 4.01 2.95 16.79
N ASN A 475 4.04 2.63 18.06
CA ASN A 475 3.27 1.54 18.64
C ASN A 475 1.76 1.80 18.60
N ASP A 476 1.35 3.08 18.64
CA ASP A 476 -0.04 3.53 18.51
C ASP A 476 -0.45 3.74 17.05
N GLN A 477 0.32 3.21 16.09
CA GLN A 477 0.05 3.36 14.66
C GLN A 477 -0.05 2.00 13.97
N ILE A 478 -0.91 1.92 12.97
CA ILE A 478 -0.98 0.86 11.98
C ILE A 478 -0.69 1.48 10.62
N GLY A 479 0.32 0.94 9.91
CA GLY A 479 0.72 1.49 8.60
C GLY A 479 1.19 2.96 8.64
N GLY A 480 1.64 3.46 9.82
CA GLY A 480 2.07 4.85 10.01
C GLY A 480 0.93 5.84 10.30
N HIS A 481 -0.29 5.38 10.55
CA HIS A 481 -1.46 6.17 10.90
C HIS A 481 -2.03 5.73 12.24
N LYS A 482 -2.81 6.57 12.91
CA LYS A 482 -3.44 6.22 14.21
C LYS A 482 -4.26 4.93 14.13
N LYS A 483 -4.14 4.11 15.19
CA LYS A 483 -4.97 2.90 15.36
C LYS A 483 -6.46 3.21 15.35
#